data_0cc2f3198aed5bd015d394026cd12f88
#
_entry.id   0cc2f3198aed5bd015d394026cd12f88
#
_cell.length_a   1.000
_cell.length_b   1.000
_cell.length_c   1.000
_cell.angle_alpha   90.00
_cell.angle_beta   90.00
_cell.angle_gamma   90.00
#
_symmetry.space_group_name_H-M   'P 1'
#
loop_
_entity.id
_entity.type
_entity.pdbx_description
1 polymer ?
#
loop_
_entity_poly.entity_id
_entity_poly.type
_entity_poly.pdbx_seq_one_letter_code
_entity_poly.pdbx_strand_id
1 'polypeptide(L)'
;MKLYKILSTAALGMGLGLTLASCVDDNDSNPVLHMPESFTLNIPALAGNAYDLKNTTDSIAFTWSQPDYGGMPLVTNYKLQYVVSKDGSEVVTAADGTLKFADNANIKEYDEGKTKCEYKLGAADVDLLLLRELGVSSAADVPEKVNVYYRLSAQTTSTPKVYSNIVKLTYVPYYQRMEVAEPVTWYLIGGCFGEGGWGGDLMTGMLPLYLTGDSYNEDTGYGTVSWTGYLPAGTPFKLRGSLTDNWATQIAQGASFGEFVINDGGAANISATENGVYTISIDTKQVAEGNASGISITKTDDATTYDQVYLNGSFNNWGDGVAMTPVNSAVGANNHDWYTHIHLPAATEFKFQANNWAMEIGSKYDETPSCKSGYYGVGAKSGGGNIYVKTEADYLVIVNDITGAFRLIKE
;
A
#
# COMPACT_ATOMS: atom_id res chain seq x y z
N MET A 1 -30.37 -15.27 -85.82
CA MET A 1 -29.18 -15.54 -85.02
C MET A 1 -27.97 -15.09 -85.81
N LYS A 2 -27.45 -13.88 -85.65
CA LYS A 2 -26.22 -13.23 -86.10
C LYS A 2 -26.48 -11.72 -86.31
N LEU A 3 -26.52 -10.95 -85.27
CA LEU A 3 -26.51 -9.50 -85.39
C LEU A 3 -26.00 -8.80 -84.08
N TYR A 4 -24.98 -9.39 -83.44
CA TYR A 4 -24.42 -8.82 -82.21
C TYR A 4 -22.87 -8.77 -82.21
N LYS A 5 -22.23 -8.62 -83.31
CA LYS A 5 -20.74 -8.60 -83.35
C LYS A 5 -20.11 -7.36 -84.01
N ILE A 6 -20.85 -6.30 -84.28
CA ILE A 6 -20.25 -5.13 -84.98
C ILE A 6 -20.37 -3.81 -84.16
N LEU A 7 -20.89 -3.85 -82.97
CA LEU A 7 -21.03 -2.60 -82.12
C LEU A 7 -20.07 -2.55 -80.94
N SER A 8 -19.10 -3.48 -80.85
CA SER A 8 -18.16 -3.48 -79.71
C SER A 8 -16.76 -2.92 -79.98
N THR A 9 -16.47 -2.47 -81.21
CA THR A 9 -15.11 -2.02 -81.58
C THR A 9 -15.01 -0.49 -81.78
N ALA A 10 -16.09 0.25 -81.74
CA ALA A 10 -16.06 1.73 -81.85
C ALA A 10 -16.15 2.49 -80.54
N ALA A 11 -16.44 1.81 -79.41
CA ALA A 11 -16.50 2.42 -78.11
C ALA A 11 -15.21 2.33 -77.25
N LEU A 12 -14.18 1.60 -77.78
CA LEU A 12 -12.91 1.42 -77.02
C LEU A 12 -11.83 2.44 -77.42
N GLY A 13 -12.09 3.27 -78.44
CA GLY A 13 -11.11 4.24 -78.97
C GLY A 13 -11.26 5.68 -78.41
N MET A 14 -12.37 5.97 -77.72
CA MET A 14 -12.59 7.32 -77.12
C MET A 14 -12.47 7.40 -75.60
N GLY A 15 -12.20 6.28 -74.93
CA GLY A 15 -12.04 6.20 -73.48
C GLY A 15 -10.61 6.40 -72.93
N LEU A 16 -9.60 6.39 -73.80
CA LEU A 16 -8.19 6.48 -73.41
C LEU A 16 -7.57 7.88 -73.52
N GLY A 17 -8.33 8.87 -73.90
CA GLY A 17 -7.82 10.24 -74.08
C GLY A 17 -8.15 11.23 -72.97
N LEU A 18 -8.88 10.81 -71.91
CA LEU A 18 -9.33 11.72 -70.88
C LEU A 18 -8.80 11.38 -69.47
N THR A 19 -7.88 10.43 -69.34
CA THR A 19 -7.34 10.06 -68.01
C THR A 19 -5.90 10.52 -67.76
N LEU A 20 -5.34 11.39 -68.58
CA LEU A 20 -3.97 11.91 -68.39
C LEU A 20 -3.91 13.41 -68.05
N ALA A 21 -5.04 14.01 -67.72
CA ALA A 21 -5.05 15.44 -67.27
C ALA A 21 -5.47 15.63 -65.83
N SER A 22 -5.30 14.61 -64.97
CA SER A 22 -5.57 14.75 -63.53
C SER A 22 -4.40 14.23 -62.72
N CYS A 23 -3.22 14.67 -63.01
CA CYS A 23 -2.09 14.68 -62.10
C CYS A 23 -1.54 16.10 -62.13
N VAL A 24 -2.32 17.07 -61.72
CA VAL A 24 -1.74 18.24 -61.07
C VAL A 24 -1.37 17.77 -59.69
N ASP A 25 -0.09 17.77 -59.43
CA ASP A 25 0.50 17.51 -58.12
C ASP A 25 -0.13 18.46 -57.08
N ASP A 26 -1.19 18.00 -56.46
CA ASP A 26 -1.81 18.67 -55.32
C ASP A 26 -1.24 18.10 -54.01
N ASN A 27 0.03 17.71 -54.04
CA ASN A 27 0.77 17.19 -52.91
C ASN A 27 1.16 18.28 -51.91
N ASP A 28 0.97 19.55 -52.25
CA ASP A 28 1.30 20.68 -51.37
C ASP A 28 0.28 20.90 -50.28
N SER A 29 -0.88 20.23 -50.28
CA SER A 29 -1.93 20.37 -49.26
C SER A 29 -2.01 19.23 -48.27
N ASN A 30 -1.26 18.15 -48.44
CA ASN A 30 -1.25 17.04 -47.49
C ASN A 30 -0.29 17.38 -46.35
N PRO A 31 -0.76 17.37 -45.09
CA PRO A 31 0.13 17.62 -43.95
C PRO A 31 1.21 16.54 -43.93
N VAL A 32 2.46 16.98 -43.89
CA VAL A 32 3.64 16.11 -43.77
C VAL A 32 4.00 16.04 -42.30
N LEU A 33 4.24 14.82 -41.80
CA LEU A 33 4.68 14.66 -40.39
C LEU A 33 6.05 15.32 -40.20
N HIS A 34 6.06 16.38 -39.40
CA HIS A 34 7.27 16.99 -38.90
C HIS A 34 7.47 16.58 -37.44
N MET A 35 8.71 16.24 -37.10
CA MET A 35 9.04 15.97 -35.70
C MET A 35 9.41 17.29 -35.02
N PRO A 36 8.65 17.73 -34.00
CA PRO A 36 9.02 18.90 -33.23
C PRO A 36 10.28 18.62 -32.41
N GLU A 37 11.16 19.62 -32.28
CA GLU A 37 12.35 19.52 -31.44
C GLU A 37 11.97 19.63 -29.95
N SER A 38 10.97 20.44 -29.63
CA SER A 38 10.47 20.68 -28.28
C SER A 38 9.04 21.25 -28.30
N PHE A 39 8.46 21.40 -27.14
CA PHE A 39 7.19 22.13 -26.94
C PHE A 39 7.25 22.87 -25.59
N THR A 40 6.29 23.73 -25.29
CA THR A 40 6.37 24.63 -24.15
C THR A 40 5.53 24.14 -22.99
N LEU A 41 6.18 23.82 -21.86
CA LEU A 41 5.54 23.75 -20.54
C LEU A 41 5.43 25.19 -20.02
N ASN A 42 4.18 25.65 -19.82
CA ASN A 42 3.93 26.97 -19.28
C ASN A 42 4.38 27.08 -17.83
N ILE A 43 4.81 28.25 -17.43
CA ILE A 43 5.18 28.50 -16.03
C ILE A 43 3.90 28.56 -15.21
N PRO A 44 3.72 27.68 -14.20
CA PRO A 44 2.54 27.71 -13.34
C PRO A 44 2.39 29.04 -12.59
N ALA A 45 1.16 29.38 -12.23
CA ALA A 45 0.89 30.51 -11.35
C ALA A 45 1.70 30.37 -10.06
N LEU A 46 2.19 31.47 -9.51
CA LEU A 46 3.03 31.51 -8.30
C LEU A 46 4.42 30.84 -8.41
N ALA A 47 4.87 30.41 -9.59
CA ALA A 47 6.21 29.82 -9.76
C ALA A 47 7.37 30.77 -9.34
N GLY A 48 7.13 32.08 -9.30
CA GLY A 48 8.06 33.07 -8.76
C GLY A 48 8.10 33.11 -7.22
N ASN A 49 7.21 32.44 -6.55
CA ASN A 49 7.12 32.32 -5.08
C ASN A 49 7.25 30.86 -4.66
N ALA A 50 7.42 30.62 -3.36
CA ALA A 50 7.33 29.28 -2.82
C ALA A 50 5.85 28.90 -2.57
N TYR A 51 5.47 27.70 -2.97
CA TYR A 51 4.17 27.13 -2.63
C TYR A 51 4.21 26.60 -1.19
N ASP A 52 3.45 27.20 -0.29
CA ASP A 52 3.23 26.69 1.06
C ASP A 52 2.24 25.52 0.97
N LEU A 53 2.75 24.28 0.99
CA LEU A 53 1.95 23.10 0.76
C LEU A 53 0.91 22.85 1.85
N LYS A 54 1.16 23.34 3.08
CA LYS A 54 0.21 23.21 4.19
C LYS A 54 -1.03 24.11 4.01
N ASN A 55 -0.83 25.28 3.45
CA ASN A 55 -1.89 26.29 3.31
C ASN A 55 -2.44 26.38 1.87
N THR A 56 -1.87 25.63 0.93
CA THR A 56 -2.37 25.55 -0.45
C THR A 56 -3.55 24.61 -0.50
N THR A 57 -4.75 25.13 -0.73
CA THR A 57 -5.99 24.34 -0.85
C THR A 57 -6.28 23.92 -2.28
N ASP A 58 -5.73 24.65 -3.25
CA ASP A 58 -5.92 24.40 -4.67
C ASP A 58 -4.85 23.45 -5.24
N SER A 59 -5.18 22.81 -6.36
CA SER A 59 -4.21 22.01 -7.10
C SER A 59 -3.19 22.89 -7.80
N ILE A 60 -1.95 22.45 -7.87
CA ILE A 60 -0.90 23.04 -8.68
C ILE A 60 -1.13 22.60 -10.13
N ALA A 61 -1.50 23.54 -10.99
CA ALA A 61 -1.87 23.25 -12.36
C ALA A 61 -0.68 23.47 -13.30
N PHE A 62 -0.38 22.47 -14.11
CA PHE A 62 0.56 22.54 -15.23
C PHE A 62 -0.24 22.56 -16.53
N THR A 63 0.11 23.47 -17.42
CA THR A 63 -0.47 23.56 -18.76
C THR A 63 0.66 23.65 -19.78
N TRP A 64 0.41 23.29 -21.02
CA TRP A 64 1.45 23.29 -22.06
C TRP A 64 0.89 23.48 -23.46
N SER A 65 1.75 23.84 -24.40
CA SER A 65 1.41 23.86 -25.80
C SER A 65 1.45 22.43 -26.35
N GLN A 66 0.56 22.12 -27.29
CA GLN A 66 0.68 20.88 -28.05
C GLN A 66 1.93 20.93 -28.93
N PRO A 67 2.74 19.84 -29.01
CA PRO A 67 3.82 19.74 -30.00
C PRO A 67 3.28 19.87 -31.42
N ASP A 68 3.95 20.62 -32.27
CA ASP A 68 3.55 20.79 -33.68
C ASP A 68 4.14 19.68 -34.54
N TYR A 69 3.31 18.77 -34.98
CA TYR A 69 3.65 17.67 -35.88
C TYR A 69 3.40 18.02 -37.37
N GLY A 70 3.52 19.29 -37.75
CA GLY A 70 3.27 19.73 -39.12
C GLY A 70 1.78 19.87 -39.44
N GLY A 71 0.97 20.26 -38.45
CA GLY A 71 -0.48 20.38 -38.60
C GLY A 71 -1.24 19.06 -38.60
N MET A 72 -0.55 17.90 -38.38
CA MET A 72 -1.20 16.61 -38.26
C MET A 72 -1.92 16.46 -36.90
N PRO A 73 -3.21 16.08 -36.87
CA PRO A 73 -3.96 15.89 -35.64
C PRO A 73 -3.62 14.55 -34.97
N LEU A 74 -2.50 14.47 -34.27
CA LEU A 74 -2.04 13.25 -33.59
C LEU A 74 -2.47 13.26 -32.13
N VAL A 75 -3.02 12.13 -31.66
CA VAL A 75 -3.27 11.91 -30.23
C VAL A 75 -1.93 11.71 -29.54
N THR A 76 -1.60 12.65 -28.66
CA THR A 76 -0.34 12.66 -27.93
C THR A 76 -0.60 12.28 -26.48
N ASN A 77 0.20 11.37 -25.94
CA ASN A 77 0.23 11.03 -24.53
C ASN A 77 1.36 11.84 -23.87
N TYR A 78 1.00 12.58 -22.83
CA TYR A 78 1.91 13.41 -22.05
C TYR A 78 2.15 12.79 -20.69
N LYS A 79 3.40 12.76 -20.25
CA LYS A 79 3.76 12.37 -18.88
C LYS A 79 4.59 13.46 -18.23
N LEU A 80 4.23 13.79 -16.99
CA LEU A 80 4.95 14.78 -16.20
C LEU A 80 6.15 14.09 -15.53
N GLN A 81 7.34 14.61 -15.83
CA GLN A 81 8.60 14.19 -15.21
C GLN A 81 9.06 15.23 -14.19
N TYR A 82 9.72 14.76 -13.14
CA TYR A 82 10.23 15.62 -12.10
C TYR A 82 11.60 15.18 -11.57
N VAL A 83 12.32 16.14 -11.01
CA VAL A 83 13.56 15.91 -10.24
C VAL A 83 13.48 16.77 -8.99
N VAL A 84 13.56 16.13 -7.83
CA VAL A 84 13.67 16.81 -6.53
C VAL A 84 15.13 17.19 -6.34
N SER A 85 15.41 18.48 -6.22
CA SER A 85 16.78 18.97 -6.05
C SER A 85 17.21 18.87 -4.59
N LYS A 86 18.31 18.18 -4.36
CA LYS A 86 18.94 18.04 -3.03
C LYS A 86 20.00 19.10 -2.79
N ASP A 87 20.84 19.37 -3.79
CA ASP A 87 21.96 20.30 -3.70
C ASP A 87 22.11 21.22 -4.93
N GLY A 88 21.21 21.11 -5.90
CA GLY A 88 21.20 21.89 -7.13
C GLY A 88 22.04 21.29 -8.27
N SER A 89 22.71 20.16 -8.04
CA SER A 89 23.57 19.52 -9.06
C SER A 89 22.78 18.75 -10.12
N GLU A 90 21.49 18.49 -9.86
CA GLU A 90 20.63 17.70 -10.75
C GLU A 90 20.19 18.45 -12.02
N VAL A 91 20.42 19.75 -12.05
CA VAL A 91 20.06 20.62 -13.20
C VAL A 91 21.22 21.53 -13.56
N VAL A 92 21.53 21.57 -14.84
CA VAL A 92 22.56 22.44 -15.41
C VAL A 92 21.95 23.52 -16.31
N THR A 93 22.56 24.71 -16.33
CA THR A 93 22.18 25.78 -17.26
C THR A 93 23.07 25.67 -18.50
N ALA A 94 22.46 25.47 -19.65
CA ALA A 94 23.18 25.46 -20.93
C ALA A 94 23.67 26.86 -21.31
N ALA A 95 24.54 26.97 -22.31
CA ALA A 95 25.13 28.24 -22.76
C ALA A 95 24.10 29.26 -23.27
N ASP A 96 22.96 28.79 -23.74
CA ASP A 96 21.81 29.59 -24.19
C ASP A 96 20.87 30.02 -23.04
N GLY A 97 21.21 29.68 -21.79
CA GLY A 97 20.39 29.95 -20.60
C GLY A 97 19.27 28.94 -20.34
N THR A 98 19.10 27.92 -21.17
CA THR A 98 18.10 26.89 -20.95
C THR A 98 18.52 25.91 -19.84
N LEU A 99 17.51 25.38 -19.09
CA LEU A 99 17.75 24.35 -18.08
C LEU A 99 17.75 22.97 -18.74
N LYS A 100 18.70 22.14 -18.32
CA LYS A 100 18.77 20.71 -18.71
C LYS A 100 18.97 19.86 -17.46
N PHE A 101 18.39 18.69 -17.43
CA PHE A 101 18.73 17.70 -16.40
C PHE A 101 20.16 17.22 -16.61
N ALA A 102 20.92 17.12 -15.53
CA ALA A 102 22.24 16.54 -15.56
C ALA A 102 22.18 15.06 -15.95
N ASP A 103 23.26 14.50 -16.49
CA ASP A 103 23.29 13.10 -16.93
C ASP A 103 23.07 12.10 -15.79
N ASN A 104 23.40 12.49 -14.56
CA ASN A 104 23.21 11.71 -13.34
C ASN A 104 21.93 12.05 -12.58
N ALA A 105 21.06 12.93 -13.12
CA ALA A 105 19.83 13.30 -12.45
C ALA A 105 18.87 12.12 -12.34
N ASN A 106 18.32 11.91 -11.15
CA ASN A 106 17.28 10.90 -10.92
C ASN A 106 15.93 11.43 -11.41
N ILE A 107 15.70 11.29 -12.72
CA ILE A 107 14.46 11.72 -13.36
C ILE A 107 13.36 10.70 -13.07
N LYS A 108 12.32 11.14 -12.41
CA LYS A 108 11.12 10.36 -12.12
C LYS A 108 9.94 10.84 -12.96
N GLU A 109 8.95 9.99 -13.11
CA GLU A 109 7.79 10.24 -13.97
C GLU A 109 6.53 9.86 -13.19
N TYR A 110 5.48 10.69 -13.27
CA TYR A 110 4.17 10.31 -12.76
C TYR A 110 3.56 9.24 -13.65
N ASP A 111 2.98 8.19 -13.06
CA ASP A 111 2.45 7.03 -13.78
C ASP A 111 1.29 7.40 -14.70
N GLU A 112 0.46 8.34 -14.30
CA GLU A 112 -0.70 8.76 -15.07
C GLU A 112 -0.35 9.61 -16.27
N GLY A 113 -0.57 9.08 -17.47
CA GLY A 113 -0.47 9.82 -18.73
C GLY A 113 -1.72 10.66 -19.00
N LYS A 114 -1.54 11.82 -19.61
CA LYS A 114 -2.63 12.74 -20.03
C LYS A 114 -2.67 12.89 -21.54
N THR A 115 -3.86 13.04 -22.10
CA THR A 115 -4.08 13.38 -23.52
C THR A 115 -4.53 14.84 -23.70
N LYS A 116 -4.90 15.51 -22.61
CA LYS A 116 -5.21 16.95 -22.58
C LYS A 116 -4.00 17.71 -22.09
N CYS A 117 -3.83 18.95 -22.56
CA CYS A 117 -2.69 19.80 -22.19
C CYS A 117 -2.83 20.43 -20.79
N GLU A 118 -3.25 19.65 -19.82
CA GLU A 118 -3.39 20.03 -18.41
C GLU A 118 -3.06 18.86 -17.49
N TYR A 119 -2.30 19.14 -16.42
CA TYR A 119 -2.03 18.23 -15.32
C TYR A 119 -2.20 18.95 -13.99
N LYS A 120 -2.91 18.36 -13.04
CA LYS A 120 -3.15 18.96 -11.72
C LYS A 120 -2.59 18.04 -10.64
N LEU A 121 -1.79 18.61 -9.75
CA LEU A 121 -1.25 17.93 -8.58
C LEU A 121 -1.86 18.53 -7.32
N GLY A 122 -2.40 17.70 -6.45
CA GLY A 122 -2.84 18.10 -5.12
C GLY A 122 -1.64 18.56 -4.27
N ALA A 123 -1.78 19.63 -3.49
CA ALA A 123 -0.68 20.11 -2.65
C ALA A 123 -0.24 19.07 -1.62
N ALA A 124 -1.19 18.34 -1.02
CA ALA A 124 -0.90 17.26 -0.07
C ALA A 124 -0.16 16.09 -0.72
N ASP A 125 -0.50 15.73 -1.98
CA ASP A 125 0.17 14.65 -2.72
C ASP A 125 1.62 15.05 -3.06
N VAL A 126 1.83 16.32 -3.45
CA VAL A 126 3.18 16.86 -3.68
C VAL A 126 3.99 16.82 -2.39
N ASP A 127 3.41 17.21 -1.27
CA ASP A 127 4.09 17.19 0.02
C ASP A 127 4.53 15.77 0.42
N LEU A 128 3.62 14.79 0.37
CA LEU A 128 3.93 13.38 0.64
C LEU A 128 5.03 12.84 -0.27
N LEU A 129 4.98 13.21 -1.57
CA LEU A 129 6.03 12.84 -2.51
C LEU A 129 7.38 13.42 -2.08
N LEU A 130 7.44 14.68 -1.70
CA LEU A 130 8.67 15.34 -1.26
C LEU A 130 9.22 14.70 0.01
N LEU A 131 8.38 14.44 1.01
CA LEU A 131 8.81 13.80 2.25
C LEU A 131 9.43 12.42 1.99
N ARG A 132 8.84 11.62 1.08
CA ARG A 132 9.37 10.31 0.67
C ARG A 132 10.70 10.44 -0.06
N GLU A 133 10.79 11.34 -1.06
CA GLU A 133 12.00 11.52 -1.86
C GLU A 133 13.21 12.00 -1.04
N LEU A 134 12.94 12.77 0.01
CA LEU A 134 13.94 13.32 0.90
C LEU A 134 14.24 12.40 2.09
N GLY A 135 13.45 11.34 2.29
CA GLY A 135 13.59 10.42 3.42
C GLY A 135 13.27 11.08 4.76
N VAL A 136 12.32 12.03 4.77
CA VAL A 136 11.91 12.73 6.00
C VAL A 136 11.16 11.76 6.91
N SER A 137 11.65 11.58 8.11
CA SER A 137 11.07 10.67 9.11
C SER A 137 10.44 11.39 10.32
N SER A 138 10.78 12.66 10.52
CA SER A 138 10.26 13.45 11.62
C SER A 138 10.03 14.91 11.21
N ALA A 139 9.27 15.64 12.02
CA ALA A 139 9.06 17.08 11.78
C ALA A 139 10.35 17.91 11.80
N ALA A 140 11.39 17.44 12.50
CA ALA A 140 12.68 18.12 12.56
C ALA A 140 13.50 17.96 11.26
N ASP A 141 13.22 16.94 10.45
CA ASP A 141 13.93 16.64 9.22
C ASP A 141 13.32 17.34 8.00
N VAL A 142 12.17 18.02 8.18
CA VAL A 142 11.50 18.72 7.08
C VAL A 142 12.33 19.95 6.67
N PRO A 143 12.78 20.03 5.41
CA PRO A 143 13.55 21.19 4.96
C PRO A 143 12.67 22.44 4.86
N GLU A 144 13.25 23.62 5.09
CA GLU A 144 12.53 24.90 4.99
C GLU A 144 11.95 25.11 3.58
N LYS A 145 12.70 24.73 2.56
CA LYS A 145 12.30 24.85 1.14
C LYS A 145 12.90 23.72 0.32
N VAL A 146 12.15 23.30 -0.71
CA VAL A 146 12.58 22.30 -1.68
C VAL A 146 12.34 22.83 -3.10
N ASN A 147 13.34 22.70 -3.95
CA ASN A 147 13.20 22.99 -5.37
C ASN A 147 12.90 21.71 -6.14
N VAL A 148 11.88 21.75 -6.99
CA VAL A 148 11.55 20.65 -7.90
C VAL A 148 11.54 21.19 -9.32
N TYR A 149 12.16 20.44 -10.20
CA TYR A 149 12.23 20.76 -11.62
C TYR A 149 11.34 19.81 -12.40
N TYR A 150 10.48 20.38 -13.22
CA TYR A 150 9.48 19.64 -13.99
C TYR A 150 9.71 19.80 -15.48
N ARG A 151 9.49 18.75 -16.24
CA ARG A 151 9.30 18.79 -17.69
C ARG A 151 8.24 17.77 -18.10
N LEU A 152 7.76 17.88 -19.32
CA LEU A 152 6.87 16.90 -19.92
C LEU A 152 7.61 16.07 -20.96
N SER A 153 7.28 14.80 -21.04
CA SER A 153 7.49 13.99 -22.24
C SER A 153 6.19 13.91 -23.01
N ALA A 154 6.26 14.01 -24.33
CA ALA A 154 5.15 13.86 -25.27
C ALA A 154 5.48 12.76 -26.25
N GLN A 155 4.56 11.82 -26.43
CA GLN A 155 4.72 10.68 -27.35
C GLN A 155 3.40 10.30 -28.00
N THR A 156 3.43 10.02 -29.30
CA THR A 156 2.34 9.37 -30.03
C THR A 156 2.65 7.88 -30.18
N THR A 157 1.71 7.09 -30.72
CA THR A 157 1.94 5.66 -31.00
C THR A 157 3.05 5.39 -32.01
N SER A 158 3.40 6.39 -32.82
CA SER A 158 4.31 6.21 -33.98
C SER A 158 5.52 7.16 -33.96
N THR A 159 5.68 7.99 -32.90
CA THR A 159 6.79 8.96 -32.85
C THR A 159 7.70 8.72 -31.65
N PRO A 160 8.99 9.10 -31.73
CA PRO A 160 9.85 9.19 -30.56
C PRO A 160 9.31 10.16 -29.51
N LYS A 161 9.81 10.07 -28.28
CA LYS A 161 9.52 11.04 -27.22
C LYS A 161 10.12 12.40 -27.54
N VAL A 162 9.33 13.45 -27.35
CA VAL A 162 9.75 14.85 -27.39
C VAL A 162 9.58 15.44 -26.00
N TYR A 163 10.47 16.35 -25.62
CA TYR A 163 10.48 16.92 -24.26
C TYR A 163 10.19 18.42 -24.31
N SER A 164 9.51 18.91 -23.26
CA SER A 164 9.33 20.35 -23.05
C SER A 164 10.57 21.01 -22.45
N ASN A 165 10.54 22.34 -22.32
CA ASN A 165 11.42 23.06 -21.41
C ASN A 165 11.23 22.59 -19.96
N ILE A 166 12.22 22.89 -19.11
CA ILE A 166 12.16 22.63 -17.66
C ILE A 166 11.61 23.87 -16.95
N VAL A 167 10.70 23.63 -16.01
CA VAL A 167 10.16 24.65 -15.11
C VAL A 167 10.54 24.30 -13.67
N LYS A 168 11.07 25.29 -12.96
CA LYS A 168 11.40 25.18 -11.54
C LYS A 168 10.23 25.67 -10.70
N LEU A 169 9.82 24.88 -9.69
CA LEU A 169 8.93 25.31 -8.61
C LEU A 169 9.64 25.15 -7.27
N THR A 170 9.35 26.05 -6.34
CA THR A 170 9.84 25.97 -4.97
C THR A 170 8.69 25.68 -4.03
N TYR A 171 8.88 24.74 -3.14
CA TYR A 171 7.88 24.32 -2.16
C TYR A 171 8.37 24.58 -0.74
N VAL A 172 7.43 24.88 0.15
CA VAL A 172 7.58 24.85 1.61
C VAL A 172 6.81 23.62 2.08
N PRO A 173 7.49 22.48 2.28
CA PRO A 173 6.84 21.26 2.78
C PRO A 173 6.50 21.40 4.27
N TYR A 174 5.64 20.52 4.74
CA TYR A 174 5.32 20.41 6.16
C TYR A 174 5.29 18.93 6.56
N TYR A 175 5.55 18.66 7.83
CA TYR A 175 5.47 17.30 8.31
C TYR A 175 4.02 16.83 8.32
N GLN A 176 3.74 15.79 7.56
CA GLN A 176 2.52 15.00 7.69
C GLN A 176 2.90 13.53 7.83
N ARG A 177 2.18 12.84 8.67
CA ARG A 177 2.38 11.41 8.81
C ARG A 177 2.01 10.74 7.50
N MET A 178 2.94 10.03 6.89
CA MET A 178 2.66 9.23 5.70
C MET A 178 1.64 8.14 6.07
N GLU A 179 0.78 7.78 5.12
CA GLU A 179 -0.01 6.56 5.29
C GLU A 179 0.95 5.39 5.50
N VAL A 180 0.73 4.69 6.61
CA VAL A 180 1.50 3.49 6.92
C VAL A 180 0.87 2.31 6.20
N ALA A 181 1.69 1.45 5.61
CA ALA A 181 1.22 0.21 5.02
C ALA A 181 0.60 -0.68 6.11
N GLU A 182 -0.51 -1.33 5.80
CA GLU A 182 -1.10 -2.29 6.73
C GLU A 182 -0.10 -3.43 7.00
N PRO A 183 0.02 -3.89 8.25
CA PRO A 183 0.90 -4.99 8.58
C PRO A 183 0.54 -6.26 7.82
N VAL A 184 1.53 -6.91 7.23
CA VAL A 184 1.37 -8.23 6.64
C VAL A 184 1.06 -9.21 7.76
N THR A 185 -0.15 -9.75 7.77
CA THR A 185 -0.66 -10.62 8.83
C THR A 185 -0.72 -12.07 8.36
N TRP A 186 -0.39 -12.99 9.26
CA TRP A 186 -0.58 -14.42 9.10
C TRP A 186 -1.62 -14.93 10.09
N TYR A 187 -2.24 -16.05 9.76
CA TYR A 187 -3.32 -16.65 10.55
C TYR A 187 -3.01 -18.12 10.84
N LEU A 188 -3.20 -18.52 12.09
CA LEU A 188 -3.22 -19.90 12.52
C LEU A 188 -4.61 -20.50 12.19
N ILE A 189 -4.66 -21.71 11.67
CA ILE A 189 -5.90 -22.39 11.36
C ILE A 189 -5.79 -23.88 11.69
N GLY A 190 -6.82 -24.43 12.31
CA GLY A 190 -6.89 -25.85 12.66
C GLY A 190 -7.56 -26.12 14.00
N GLY A 191 -7.49 -27.34 14.45
CA GLY A 191 -8.20 -27.81 15.67
C GLY A 191 -7.72 -27.15 16.98
N CYS A 192 -6.63 -26.42 16.97
CA CYS A 192 -6.11 -25.69 18.14
C CYS A 192 -6.79 -24.34 18.38
N PHE A 193 -7.51 -23.77 17.40
CA PHE A 193 -7.84 -22.34 17.39
C PHE A 193 -9.33 -22.06 17.32
N GLY A 194 -10.12 -22.81 18.03
CA GLY A 194 -11.57 -22.69 18.14
C GLY A 194 -12.31 -23.94 17.72
N GLU A 195 -13.58 -24.02 18.09
CA GLU A 195 -14.43 -25.19 17.87
C GLU A 195 -14.72 -25.47 16.38
N GLY A 196 -14.67 -24.44 15.52
CA GLY A 196 -14.86 -24.58 14.09
C GLY A 196 -13.69 -25.26 13.37
N GLY A 197 -12.53 -25.35 13.99
CA GLY A 197 -11.35 -26.02 13.46
C GLY A 197 -10.98 -25.53 12.06
N TRP A 198 -10.76 -26.47 11.14
CA TRP A 198 -10.38 -26.17 9.76
C TRP A 198 -11.44 -25.45 8.91
N GLY A 199 -12.70 -25.47 9.34
CA GLY A 199 -13.81 -24.78 8.68
C GLY A 199 -14.25 -23.52 9.39
N GLY A 200 -13.58 -23.14 10.48
CA GLY A 200 -13.94 -21.95 11.26
C GLY A 200 -13.48 -20.65 10.65
N ASP A 201 -14.22 -19.61 10.97
CA ASP A 201 -13.86 -18.23 10.66
C ASP A 201 -12.84 -17.71 11.69
N LEU A 202 -12.47 -16.42 11.53
CA LEU A 202 -11.64 -15.73 12.50
C LEU A 202 -12.24 -15.82 13.91
N MET A 203 -11.44 -16.18 14.88
CA MET A 203 -11.76 -16.45 16.29
C MET A 203 -12.57 -17.75 16.57
N THR A 204 -13.03 -18.45 15.55
CA THR A 204 -13.79 -19.72 15.73
C THR A 204 -13.08 -20.96 15.17
N GLY A 205 -11.97 -20.80 14.52
CA GLY A 205 -11.12 -21.85 13.94
C GLY A 205 -9.83 -21.29 13.40
N MET A 206 -9.74 -19.96 13.39
CA MET A 206 -8.61 -19.22 12.87
C MET A 206 -8.23 -18.09 13.85
N LEU A 207 -6.94 -17.90 14.11
CA LEU A 207 -6.42 -16.80 14.94
C LEU A 207 -5.40 -15.97 14.17
N PRO A 208 -5.38 -14.63 14.32
CA PRO A 208 -4.35 -13.80 13.75
C PRO A 208 -3.06 -13.93 14.57
N LEU A 209 -1.90 -13.86 13.89
CA LEU A 209 -0.69 -13.50 14.58
C LEU A 209 -0.70 -11.99 14.83
N TYR A 210 -0.06 -11.59 15.91
CA TYR A 210 -0.01 -10.20 16.35
C TYR A 210 1.30 -9.56 15.93
N LEU A 211 1.25 -8.29 15.54
CA LEU A 211 2.45 -7.51 15.33
C LEU A 211 3.20 -7.36 16.66
N THR A 212 4.49 -7.68 16.67
CA THR A 212 5.31 -7.61 17.87
C THR A 212 6.50 -6.68 17.69
N GLY A 213 6.77 -5.89 18.72
CA GLY A 213 7.96 -5.05 18.81
C GLY A 213 8.05 -3.93 17.78
N ASP A 214 9.27 -3.45 17.61
CA ASP A 214 9.60 -2.30 16.75
C ASP A 214 10.05 -2.71 15.33
N SER A 215 9.86 -3.97 14.95
CA SER A 215 10.32 -4.51 13.65
C SER A 215 9.40 -4.22 12.48
N TYR A 216 8.30 -3.53 12.69
CA TYR A 216 7.35 -3.18 11.65
C TYR A 216 7.86 -2.04 10.78
N ASN A 217 7.92 -2.29 9.48
CA ASN A 217 8.27 -1.29 8.48
C ASN A 217 7.00 -0.64 7.94
N GLU A 218 6.80 0.62 8.24
CA GLU A 218 5.59 1.40 7.89
C GLU A 218 5.43 1.65 6.39
N ASP A 219 6.50 1.51 5.58
CA ASP A 219 6.43 1.69 4.12
C ASP A 219 5.99 0.41 3.39
N THR A 220 6.31 -0.75 3.95
CA THR A 220 6.12 -2.03 3.26
C THR A 220 5.11 -2.95 3.92
N GLY A 221 4.73 -2.70 5.17
CA GLY A 221 3.91 -3.58 5.97
C GLY A 221 4.63 -4.80 6.55
N TYR A 222 5.90 -5.03 6.18
CA TYR A 222 6.66 -6.16 6.70
C TYR A 222 7.13 -5.92 8.14
N GLY A 223 7.19 -7.00 8.90
CA GLY A 223 7.66 -6.99 10.28
C GLY A 223 7.65 -8.38 10.89
N THR A 224 7.85 -8.44 12.19
CA THR A 224 7.69 -9.70 12.93
C THR A 224 6.28 -9.77 13.50
N VAL A 225 5.57 -10.83 13.16
CA VAL A 225 4.29 -11.18 13.76
C VAL A 225 4.44 -12.45 14.57
N SER A 226 3.80 -12.54 15.72
CA SER A 226 3.84 -13.72 16.56
C SER A 226 2.53 -13.99 17.28
N TRP A 227 2.39 -15.22 17.73
CA TRP A 227 1.31 -15.67 18.58
C TRP A 227 1.91 -16.53 19.71
N THR A 228 1.40 -16.38 20.91
CA THR A 228 1.77 -17.21 22.06
C THR A 228 0.51 -17.79 22.70
N GLY A 229 0.44 -19.10 22.82
CA GLY A 229 -0.72 -19.76 23.40
C GLY A 229 -0.53 -21.25 23.53
N TYR A 230 -1.57 -21.93 24.02
CA TYR A 230 -1.53 -23.35 24.30
C TYR A 230 -1.75 -24.18 23.05
N LEU A 231 -0.83 -25.12 22.79
CA LEU A 231 -0.97 -26.13 21.74
C LEU A 231 -1.14 -27.54 22.38
N PRO A 232 -2.26 -28.20 22.13
CA PRO A 232 -2.43 -29.58 22.51
C PRO A 232 -1.58 -30.50 21.62
N ALA A 233 -0.91 -31.48 22.22
CA ALA A 233 -0.11 -32.47 21.49
C ALA A 233 -0.97 -33.24 20.47
N GLY A 234 -0.41 -33.45 19.28
CA GLY A 234 -1.05 -34.21 18.20
C GLY A 234 -2.22 -33.50 17.51
N THR A 235 -2.61 -32.30 17.95
CA THR A 235 -3.68 -31.53 17.28
C THR A 235 -3.13 -30.76 16.09
N PRO A 236 -3.62 -31.03 14.87
CA PRO A 236 -3.02 -30.50 13.66
C PRO A 236 -3.47 -29.06 13.38
N PHE A 237 -2.53 -28.24 12.84
CA PHE A 237 -2.79 -26.90 12.34
C PHE A 237 -1.88 -26.53 11.17
N LYS A 238 -2.16 -25.42 10.52
CA LYS A 238 -1.32 -24.74 9.53
C LYS A 238 -1.39 -23.24 9.74
N LEU A 239 -0.58 -22.48 8.97
CA LEU A 239 -0.72 -21.04 8.88
C LEU A 239 -1.15 -20.65 7.47
N ARG A 240 -1.93 -19.57 7.37
CA ARG A 240 -2.38 -18.96 6.11
C ARG A 240 -1.99 -17.48 6.06
N GLY A 241 -1.60 -17.02 4.86
CA GLY A 241 -1.25 -15.61 4.63
C GLY A 241 -2.47 -14.70 4.37
N SER A 242 -3.68 -15.29 4.23
CA SER A 242 -4.90 -14.52 3.96
C SER A 242 -6.13 -15.21 4.54
N LEU A 243 -7.16 -14.44 4.86
CA LEU A 243 -8.47 -14.95 5.27
C LEU A 243 -9.25 -15.58 4.10
N THR A 244 -9.02 -15.11 2.87
CA THR A 244 -9.86 -15.38 1.70
C THR A 244 -9.19 -16.22 0.62
N ASP A 245 -7.86 -16.38 0.64
CA ASP A 245 -7.19 -17.19 -0.36
C ASP A 245 -7.37 -18.69 -0.07
N ASN A 246 -7.63 -19.46 -1.07
CA ASN A 246 -7.83 -20.89 -0.96
C ASN A 246 -6.50 -21.66 -0.83
N TRP A 247 -5.71 -21.37 0.24
CA TRP A 247 -4.42 -22.00 0.52
C TRP A 247 -3.29 -21.66 -0.47
N ALA A 248 -3.44 -20.58 -1.26
CA ALA A 248 -2.40 -20.13 -2.16
C ALA A 248 -1.13 -19.73 -1.39
N THR A 249 -1.32 -19.15 -0.18
CA THR A 249 -0.24 -18.74 0.70
C THR A 249 -0.37 -19.46 2.04
N GLN A 250 0.50 -20.44 2.29
CA GLN A 250 0.45 -21.29 3.48
C GLN A 250 1.82 -21.65 4.02
N ILE A 251 1.89 -21.95 5.30
CA ILE A 251 3.04 -22.57 5.97
C ILE A 251 2.59 -23.89 6.57
N ALA A 252 3.34 -24.93 6.29
CA ALA A 252 3.09 -26.29 6.74
C ALA A 252 4.37 -26.88 7.38
N GLN A 253 4.23 -28.08 7.98
CA GLN A 253 5.35 -28.78 8.57
C GLN A 253 6.33 -29.29 7.50
N GLY A 254 7.63 -29.10 7.75
CA GLY A 254 8.70 -29.70 6.99
C GLY A 254 8.96 -31.16 7.39
N ALA A 255 10.23 -31.53 7.49
CA ALA A 255 10.60 -32.91 7.85
C ALA A 255 10.25 -33.28 9.29
N SER A 256 10.22 -32.31 10.20
CA SER A 256 9.90 -32.51 11.61
C SER A 256 9.20 -31.29 12.24
N PHE A 257 8.66 -31.44 13.45
CA PHE A 257 8.12 -30.31 14.20
C PHE A 257 9.21 -29.27 14.48
N GLY A 258 8.91 -28.01 14.13
CA GLY A 258 9.86 -26.89 14.17
C GLY A 258 10.56 -26.63 12.84
N GLU A 259 10.41 -27.49 11.85
CA GLU A 259 10.82 -27.24 10.47
C GLU A 259 9.60 -26.90 9.60
N PHE A 260 9.73 -25.98 8.68
CA PHE A 260 8.62 -25.43 7.93
C PHE A 260 8.88 -25.43 6.43
N VAL A 261 7.80 -25.56 5.67
CA VAL A 261 7.77 -25.33 4.22
C VAL A 261 6.69 -24.30 3.87
N ILE A 262 6.99 -23.50 2.85
CA ILE A 262 6.13 -22.40 2.40
C ILE A 262 5.48 -22.80 1.08
N ASN A 263 4.17 -22.60 0.95
CA ASN A 263 3.38 -22.80 -0.27
C ASN A 263 3.44 -24.22 -0.84
N ASP A 264 3.68 -25.24 0.01
CA ASP A 264 3.59 -26.64 -0.38
C ASP A 264 2.22 -27.23 0.06
N GLY A 265 1.30 -27.38 -0.89
CA GLY A 265 -0.03 -27.92 -0.66
C GLY A 265 -0.06 -29.40 -0.26
N GLY A 266 1.01 -30.14 -0.56
CA GLY A 266 1.18 -31.56 -0.20
C GLY A 266 1.83 -31.78 1.16
N ALA A 267 2.36 -30.74 1.79
CA ALA A 267 3.07 -30.85 3.05
C ALA A 267 2.14 -31.19 4.23
N ALA A 268 2.70 -31.89 5.22
CA ALA A 268 2.01 -32.29 6.44
C ALA A 268 1.52 -31.08 7.25
N ASN A 269 0.49 -31.31 8.07
CA ASN A 269 0.06 -30.35 9.07
C ASN A 269 1.11 -30.24 10.19
N ILE A 270 1.23 -29.06 10.78
CA ILE A 270 2.05 -28.85 11.97
C ILE A 270 1.31 -29.46 13.17
N SER A 271 2.03 -30.19 14.01
CA SER A 271 1.48 -30.74 15.26
C SER A 271 2.53 -30.70 16.35
N ALA A 272 2.19 -30.09 17.48
CA ALA A 272 3.06 -30.10 18.64
C ALA A 272 3.26 -31.55 19.15
N THR A 273 4.45 -31.89 19.55
CA THR A 273 4.78 -33.23 20.08
C THR A 273 4.41 -33.39 21.56
N GLU A 274 4.27 -32.27 22.27
CA GLU A 274 3.93 -32.18 23.68
C GLU A 274 2.90 -31.10 23.91
N ASN A 275 2.06 -31.28 24.93
CA ASN A 275 1.20 -30.22 25.43
C ASN A 275 2.05 -29.06 25.98
N GLY A 276 1.60 -27.82 25.81
CA GLY A 276 2.25 -26.68 26.43
C GLY A 276 1.94 -25.36 25.76
N VAL A 277 2.50 -24.31 26.31
CA VAL A 277 2.47 -22.97 25.73
C VAL A 277 3.63 -22.83 24.75
N TYR A 278 3.32 -22.34 23.56
CA TYR A 278 4.29 -22.13 22.48
C TYR A 278 4.20 -20.72 21.96
N THR A 279 5.33 -20.19 21.52
CA THR A 279 5.40 -18.98 20.72
C THR A 279 5.72 -19.34 19.27
N ILE A 280 4.87 -18.94 18.34
CA ILE A 280 5.09 -19.01 16.90
C ILE A 280 5.41 -17.60 16.43
N SER A 281 6.50 -17.43 15.69
CA SER A 281 6.95 -16.15 15.18
C SER A 281 7.29 -16.22 13.70
N ILE A 282 6.95 -15.17 12.96
CA ILE A 282 7.19 -15.05 11.53
C ILE A 282 7.82 -13.69 11.23
N ASP A 283 8.99 -13.70 10.59
CA ASP A 283 9.49 -12.57 9.83
C ASP A 283 8.79 -12.57 8.47
N THR A 284 7.81 -11.68 8.31
CA THR A 284 6.93 -11.67 7.14
C THR A 284 7.65 -11.31 5.86
N LYS A 285 8.77 -10.59 5.93
CA LYS A 285 9.61 -10.28 4.77
C LYS A 285 10.34 -11.52 4.28
N GLN A 286 11.01 -12.25 5.18
CA GLN A 286 11.72 -13.48 4.82
C GLN A 286 10.77 -14.51 4.22
N VAL A 287 9.58 -14.66 4.81
CA VAL A 287 8.57 -15.60 4.30
C VAL A 287 8.04 -15.17 2.92
N ALA A 288 7.86 -13.88 2.67
CA ALA A 288 7.48 -13.37 1.35
C ALA A 288 8.56 -13.64 0.28
N GLU A 289 9.83 -13.68 0.68
CA GLU A 289 10.98 -14.05 -0.15
C GLU A 289 11.16 -15.59 -0.29
N GLY A 290 10.26 -16.39 0.29
CA GLY A 290 10.29 -17.85 0.23
C GLY A 290 11.30 -18.50 1.22
N ASN A 291 11.79 -17.73 2.20
CA ASN A 291 12.77 -18.20 3.16
C ASN A 291 12.10 -18.69 4.45
N ALA A 292 12.04 -20.01 4.65
CA ALA A 292 11.43 -20.63 5.82
C ALA A 292 12.22 -20.40 7.13
N SER A 293 13.49 -19.93 7.07
CA SER A 293 14.25 -19.57 8.29
C SER A 293 13.66 -18.36 9.03
N GLY A 294 12.77 -17.61 8.37
CA GLY A 294 11.97 -16.54 9.01
C GLY A 294 10.85 -17.05 9.93
N ILE A 295 10.67 -18.37 10.07
CA ILE A 295 9.61 -18.97 10.87
C ILE A 295 10.21 -19.72 12.05
N SER A 296 9.65 -19.56 13.23
CA SER A 296 10.06 -20.31 14.43
C SER A 296 8.87 -20.73 15.27
N ILE A 297 9.02 -21.84 15.98
CA ILE A 297 8.13 -22.30 17.03
C ILE A 297 8.97 -22.70 18.24
N THR A 298 8.63 -22.15 19.40
CA THR A 298 9.40 -22.39 20.62
C THR A 298 8.44 -22.66 21.78
N LYS A 299 8.67 -23.74 22.54
CA LYS A 299 7.96 -24.00 23.78
C LYS A 299 8.40 -22.98 24.84
N THR A 300 7.46 -22.41 25.54
CA THR A 300 7.66 -21.45 26.61
C THR A 300 7.14 -22.00 27.94
N ASP A 301 7.38 -21.27 29.01
CA ASP A 301 6.82 -21.59 30.31
C ASP A 301 5.28 -21.50 30.30
N ASP A 302 4.64 -22.22 31.19
CA ASP A 302 3.20 -22.17 31.38
C ASP A 302 2.76 -20.76 31.76
N ALA A 303 1.61 -20.35 31.24
CA ALA A 303 1.04 -19.04 31.47
C ALA A 303 -0.13 -19.09 32.45
N THR A 304 -0.37 -17.99 33.14
CA THR A 304 -1.55 -17.82 33.99
C THR A 304 -2.80 -17.82 33.14
N THR A 305 -3.77 -18.66 33.49
CA THR A 305 -5.11 -18.69 32.88
C THR A 305 -6.07 -17.80 33.66
N TYR A 306 -6.99 -17.18 32.95
CA TYR A 306 -8.05 -16.34 33.53
C TYR A 306 -9.41 -16.95 33.23
N ASP A 307 -10.30 -16.93 34.23
CA ASP A 307 -11.67 -17.43 34.04
C ASP A 307 -12.45 -16.53 33.09
N GLN A 308 -12.20 -15.21 33.13
CA GLN A 308 -12.86 -14.23 32.31
C GLN A 308 -11.98 -13.00 32.10
N VAL A 309 -11.90 -12.53 30.85
CA VAL A 309 -11.33 -11.22 30.49
C VAL A 309 -12.45 -10.29 30.05
N TYR A 310 -12.33 -9.02 30.40
CA TYR A 310 -13.32 -8.00 30.11
C TYR A 310 -12.68 -6.85 29.36
N LEU A 311 -13.45 -6.26 28.44
CA LEU A 311 -13.16 -4.97 27.82
C LEU A 311 -13.87 -3.87 28.66
N ASN A 312 -13.14 -2.88 29.13
CA ASN A 312 -13.71 -1.82 29.97
C ASN A 312 -13.16 -0.45 29.53
N GLY A 313 -13.99 0.58 29.53
CA GLY A 313 -13.56 1.87 28.99
C GLY A 313 -14.57 3.01 29.13
N SER A 314 -14.29 4.11 28.44
CA SER A 314 -15.15 5.29 28.43
C SER A 314 -16.54 5.02 27.85
N PHE A 315 -16.68 4.03 26.95
CA PHE A 315 -17.95 3.65 26.33
C PHE A 315 -18.98 3.09 27.35
N ASN A 316 -18.53 2.55 28.47
CA ASN A 316 -19.37 2.07 29.57
C ASN A 316 -19.11 2.81 30.90
N ASN A 317 -18.52 4.02 30.82
CA ASN A 317 -18.16 4.86 31.97
C ASN A 317 -17.25 4.15 32.99
N TRP A 318 -16.40 3.22 32.54
CA TRP A 318 -15.50 2.41 33.36
C TRP A 318 -16.23 1.58 34.45
N GLY A 319 -17.51 1.30 34.21
CA GLY A 319 -18.35 0.45 35.07
C GLY A 319 -18.10 -1.04 34.90
N ASP A 320 -19.18 -1.82 34.81
CA ASP A 320 -19.08 -3.24 34.54
C ASP A 320 -18.51 -3.48 33.14
N GLY A 321 -17.42 -4.24 33.05
CA GLY A 321 -16.75 -4.54 31.79
C GLY A 321 -17.59 -5.44 30.88
N VAL A 322 -17.41 -5.32 29.58
CA VAL A 322 -17.99 -6.24 28.59
C VAL A 322 -17.19 -7.54 28.62
N ALA A 323 -17.85 -8.65 28.94
CA ALA A 323 -17.22 -9.96 28.96
C ALA A 323 -16.78 -10.38 27.56
N MET A 324 -15.53 -10.78 27.42
CA MET A 324 -14.96 -11.29 26.16
C MET A 324 -15.13 -12.81 26.09
N THR A 325 -15.23 -13.33 24.89
CA THR A 325 -15.32 -14.76 24.62
C THR A 325 -13.92 -15.36 24.52
N PRO A 326 -13.59 -16.42 25.27
CA PRO A 326 -12.31 -17.11 25.11
C PRO A 326 -12.30 -17.95 23.82
N VAL A 327 -11.15 -18.05 23.17
CA VAL A 327 -10.94 -18.99 22.08
C VAL A 327 -10.43 -20.31 22.65
N ASN A 328 -11.28 -21.32 22.68
CA ASN A 328 -10.92 -22.66 23.14
C ASN A 328 -10.54 -23.52 21.92
N SER A 329 -9.56 -24.40 22.11
CA SER A 329 -9.26 -25.43 21.11
C SER A 329 -10.42 -26.45 21.03
N ALA A 330 -10.45 -27.23 19.95
CA ALA A 330 -11.41 -28.31 19.78
C ALA A 330 -11.34 -29.37 20.91
N VAL A 331 -10.24 -29.41 21.67
CA VAL A 331 -10.09 -30.27 22.86
C VAL A 331 -10.42 -29.52 24.16
N GLY A 332 -10.98 -28.33 24.09
CA GLY A 332 -11.44 -27.53 25.23
C GLY A 332 -10.38 -26.75 26.00
N ALA A 333 -9.13 -26.77 25.56
CA ALA A 333 -8.08 -25.96 26.19
C ALA A 333 -8.14 -24.48 25.72
N ASN A 334 -8.03 -23.56 26.67
CA ASN A 334 -7.97 -22.13 26.35
C ASN A 334 -6.65 -21.77 25.66
N ASN A 335 -6.73 -21.09 24.52
CA ASN A 335 -5.56 -20.64 23.75
C ASN A 335 -5.01 -19.30 24.20
N HIS A 336 -5.53 -18.69 25.25
CA HIS A 336 -5.18 -17.36 25.78
C HIS A 336 -5.56 -16.18 24.88
N ASP A 337 -6.39 -16.41 23.87
CA ASP A 337 -6.96 -15.37 23.03
C ASP A 337 -8.43 -15.15 23.39
N TRP A 338 -8.80 -13.87 23.47
CA TRP A 338 -10.13 -13.41 23.83
C TRP A 338 -10.65 -12.45 22.79
N TYR A 339 -11.95 -12.47 22.51
CA TYR A 339 -12.55 -11.57 21.56
C TYR A 339 -13.94 -11.10 21.96
N THR A 340 -14.35 -9.96 21.39
CA THR A 340 -15.72 -9.47 21.45
C THR A 340 -16.04 -8.62 20.23
N HIS A 341 -17.30 -8.69 19.78
CA HIS A 341 -17.83 -7.77 18.77
C HIS A 341 -18.51 -6.62 19.51
N ILE A 342 -18.13 -5.40 19.20
CA ILE A 342 -18.61 -4.21 19.95
C ILE A 342 -18.57 -2.96 19.07
N HIS A 343 -19.64 -2.15 19.19
CA HIS A 343 -19.62 -0.79 18.68
C HIS A 343 -18.86 0.13 19.61
N LEU A 344 -17.82 0.79 19.09
CA LEU A 344 -17.03 1.77 19.85
C LEU A 344 -17.17 3.14 19.22
N PRO A 345 -17.64 4.16 19.98
CA PRO A 345 -17.64 5.55 19.54
C PRO A 345 -16.24 6.08 19.24
N ALA A 346 -16.14 7.11 18.41
CA ALA A 346 -14.90 7.85 18.25
C ALA A 346 -14.41 8.42 19.58
N ALA A 347 -13.10 8.50 19.73
CA ALA A 347 -12.44 8.95 20.96
C ALA A 347 -12.68 8.05 22.20
N THR A 348 -13.08 6.79 21.99
CA THR A 348 -13.18 5.81 23.06
C THR A 348 -11.79 5.47 23.60
N GLU A 349 -11.69 5.47 24.92
CA GLU A 349 -10.53 4.95 25.66
C GLU A 349 -10.94 3.68 26.40
N PHE A 350 -10.08 2.66 26.37
CA PHE A 350 -10.38 1.38 27.02
C PHE A 350 -9.11 0.65 27.51
N LYS A 351 -9.32 -0.36 28.32
CA LYS A 351 -8.33 -1.38 28.73
C LYS A 351 -8.97 -2.77 28.74
N PHE A 352 -8.13 -3.78 28.71
CA PHE A 352 -8.55 -5.15 29.05
C PHE A 352 -8.23 -5.41 30.52
N GLN A 353 -9.10 -6.14 31.19
CA GLN A 353 -8.92 -6.46 32.61
C GLN A 353 -9.47 -7.86 32.96
N ALA A 354 -8.90 -8.44 34.00
CA ALA A 354 -9.43 -9.64 34.64
C ALA A 354 -9.24 -9.55 36.16
N ASN A 355 -9.96 -10.40 36.90
CA ASN A 355 -9.83 -10.53 38.35
C ASN A 355 -9.91 -9.17 39.08
N ASN A 356 -10.93 -8.37 38.79
CA ASN A 356 -11.12 -7.03 39.39
C ASN A 356 -9.87 -6.13 39.25
N TRP A 357 -9.34 -6.02 38.02
CA TRP A 357 -8.15 -5.21 37.74
C TRP A 357 -6.83 -5.78 38.29
N ALA A 358 -6.80 -6.97 38.86
CA ALA A 358 -5.53 -7.61 39.23
C ALA A 358 -4.66 -7.93 38.00
N MET A 359 -5.28 -8.16 36.86
CA MET A 359 -4.66 -8.17 35.55
C MET A 359 -5.28 -7.01 34.74
N GLU A 360 -4.44 -6.15 34.21
CA GLU A 360 -4.84 -5.14 33.24
C GLU A 360 -3.87 -5.09 32.07
N ILE A 361 -4.40 -4.83 30.87
CA ILE A 361 -3.63 -4.59 29.66
C ILE A 361 -4.09 -3.24 29.11
N GLY A 362 -3.21 -2.28 29.13
CA GLY A 362 -3.42 -0.94 28.61
C GLY A 362 -2.46 -0.61 27.49
N SER A 363 -2.36 0.64 27.09
CA SER A 363 -1.42 1.08 26.07
C SER A 363 0.03 1.01 26.58
N LYS A 364 0.91 0.47 25.77
CA LYS A 364 2.36 0.57 25.96
C LYS A 364 2.90 1.98 25.62
N TYR A 365 2.14 2.77 24.87
CA TYR A 365 2.53 4.06 24.32
C TYR A 365 1.75 5.17 25.00
N ASP A 366 2.44 6.28 25.34
CA ASP A 366 1.82 7.47 25.95
C ASP A 366 1.17 8.41 24.91
N GLU A 367 1.20 8.03 23.63
CA GLU A 367 0.70 8.85 22.53
C GLU A 367 -0.65 8.35 21.98
N THR A 368 -1.40 9.28 21.42
CA THR A 368 -2.69 9.05 20.79
C THR A 368 -2.58 9.15 19.27
N PRO A 369 -2.92 8.08 18.51
CA PRO A 369 -3.44 6.78 18.93
C PRO A 369 -2.39 5.88 19.60
N SER A 370 -2.83 5.07 20.52
CA SER A 370 -1.98 4.20 21.37
C SER A 370 -1.35 3.01 20.63
N CYS A 371 -1.53 2.88 19.35
CA CYS A 371 -0.93 1.85 18.51
C CYS A 371 -0.29 2.48 17.28
N LYS A 372 0.90 2.01 16.89
CA LYS A 372 1.67 2.57 15.78
C LYS A 372 0.98 2.44 14.42
N SER A 373 0.25 1.36 14.20
CA SER A 373 -0.42 1.04 12.93
C SER A 373 -1.95 1.14 13.02
N GLY A 374 -2.47 2.16 13.68
CA GLY A 374 -3.91 2.33 13.84
C GLY A 374 -4.49 1.42 14.90
N TYR A 375 -4.85 0.16 14.60
CA TYR A 375 -5.58 -0.72 15.51
C TYR A 375 -4.82 -2.00 15.86
N TYR A 376 -3.51 -1.94 15.87
CA TYR A 376 -2.62 -3.02 16.30
C TYR A 376 -1.76 -2.53 17.46
N GLY A 377 -1.47 -3.40 18.39
CA GLY A 377 -0.59 -3.03 19.47
C GLY A 377 -0.15 -4.19 20.34
N VAL A 378 0.87 -3.93 21.12
CA VAL A 378 1.25 -4.73 22.27
C VAL A 378 0.99 -3.86 23.49
N GLY A 379 0.04 -4.28 24.31
CA GLY A 379 -0.31 -3.57 25.54
C GLY A 379 0.76 -3.73 26.60
N ALA A 380 0.79 -2.77 27.53
CA ALA A 380 1.52 -2.93 28.78
C ALA A 380 0.68 -3.76 29.75
N LYS A 381 1.25 -4.87 30.22
CA LYS A 381 0.66 -5.65 31.31
C LYS A 381 1.05 -4.97 32.63
N SER A 382 0.07 -4.50 33.38
CA SER A 382 0.21 -3.74 34.63
C SER A 382 0.74 -2.31 34.44
N GLY A 383 -0.16 -1.33 34.48
CA GLY A 383 0.15 0.09 34.57
C GLY A 383 0.32 0.86 33.28
N GLY A 384 -0.12 0.34 32.13
CA GLY A 384 -0.17 1.08 30.87
C GLY A 384 -1.27 2.16 30.84
N GLY A 385 -1.14 3.13 29.92
CA GLY A 385 -2.18 4.10 29.61
C GLY A 385 -3.44 3.46 29.01
N ASN A 386 -4.43 4.27 28.68
CA ASN A 386 -5.61 3.76 27.99
C ASN A 386 -5.31 3.50 26.50
N ILE A 387 -5.93 2.49 25.93
CA ILE A 387 -5.92 2.26 24.48
C ILE A 387 -6.98 3.18 23.88
N TYR A 388 -6.64 3.87 22.80
CA TYR A 388 -7.48 4.90 22.18
C TYR A 388 -8.03 4.47 20.84
N VAL A 389 -9.33 4.62 20.62
CA VAL A 389 -10.02 4.37 19.34
C VAL A 389 -10.35 5.70 18.67
N LYS A 390 -9.75 5.94 17.51
CA LYS A 390 -9.91 7.19 16.77
C LYS A 390 -11.22 7.28 16.01
N THR A 391 -11.68 6.18 15.44
CA THR A 391 -12.81 6.15 14.49
C THR A 391 -13.96 5.35 15.09
N GLU A 392 -15.16 5.91 15.02
CA GLU A 392 -16.40 5.19 15.37
C GLU A 392 -16.66 4.06 14.36
N ALA A 393 -16.85 2.86 14.86
CA ALA A 393 -17.25 1.69 14.06
C ALA A 393 -17.66 0.51 14.96
N ASP A 394 -18.21 -0.51 14.30
CA ASP A 394 -18.27 -1.85 14.86
C ASP A 394 -16.90 -2.52 14.71
N TYR A 395 -16.44 -3.14 15.77
CA TYR A 395 -15.13 -3.76 15.84
C TYR A 395 -15.21 -5.19 16.37
N LEU A 396 -14.45 -6.07 15.74
CA LEU A 396 -13.95 -7.28 16.37
C LEU A 396 -12.69 -6.89 17.17
N VAL A 397 -12.80 -6.90 18.49
CA VAL A 397 -11.70 -6.61 19.41
C VAL A 397 -11.11 -7.92 19.91
N ILE A 398 -9.79 -8.08 19.75
CA ILE A 398 -9.06 -9.30 20.09
C ILE A 398 -7.91 -8.94 21.02
N VAL A 399 -7.64 -9.77 22.03
CA VAL A 399 -6.47 -9.64 22.92
C VAL A 399 -5.91 -11.02 23.27
N ASN A 400 -4.59 -11.10 23.36
CA ASN A 400 -3.88 -12.24 23.92
C ASN A 400 -3.43 -11.92 25.35
N ASP A 401 -3.86 -12.70 26.32
CA ASP A 401 -3.64 -12.42 27.76
C ASP A 401 -2.22 -12.76 28.24
N ILE A 402 -1.46 -13.55 27.47
CA ILE A 402 -0.06 -13.84 27.80
C ILE A 402 0.83 -12.65 27.41
N THR A 403 0.71 -12.20 26.16
CA THR A 403 1.61 -11.19 25.58
C THR A 403 1.12 -9.76 25.79
N GLY A 404 -0.17 -9.56 25.99
CA GLY A 404 -0.83 -8.27 25.94
C GLY A 404 -1.04 -7.73 24.52
N ALA A 405 -0.70 -8.53 23.51
CA ALA A 405 -0.95 -8.14 22.13
C ALA A 405 -2.45 -8.05 21.85
N PHE A 406 -2.86 -7.04 21.09
CA PHE A 406 -4.26 -6.82 20.77
C PHE A 406 -4.44 -6.37 19.31
N ARG A 407 -5.66 -6.51 18.84
CA ARG A 407 -6.06 -6.10 17.51
C ARG A 407 -7.50 -5.61 17.50
N LEU A 408 -7.79 -4.54 16.76
CA LEU A 408 -9.13 -4.07 16.46
C LEU A 408 -9.34 -4.18 14.96
N ILE A 409 -10.28 -5.00 14.55
CA ILE A 409 -10.63 -5.20 13.14
C ILE A 409 -11.99 -4.56 12.92
N LYS A 410 -12.05 -3.59 12.03
CA LYS A 410 -13.30 -2.92 11.67
C LYS A 410 -14.18 -3.87 10.85
N GLU A 411 -15.46 -3.96 11.21
CA GLU A 411 -16.48 -4.79 10.55
C GLU A 411 -17.37 -3.99 9.60
#